data_090b743c164b4b619ad2f45f7b60ab73
#
_entry.id   090b743c164b4b619ad2f45f7b60ab73
#
_cell.length_a   1.000
_cell.length_b   1.000
_cell.length_c   1.000
_cell.angle_alpha   90.00
_cell.angle_beta   90.00
_cell.angle_gamma   90.00
#
_symmetry.space_group_name_H-M   'P 1'
#
loop_
_entity.id
_entity.type
_entity.pdbx_description
1 polymer ?
#
loop_
_entity_poly.entity_id
_entity_poly.type
_entity_poly.pdbx_seq_one_letter_code
_entity_poly.pdbx_strand_id
1 'polypeptide(L)'
;MKVRQGDIFWVELEAPRGSEPGYRHPHVVIQNDVFNASRINTVVVCALTSNVKRAASPGNVFLKKGEANLKKDSVVNISQVLTVNKTDLIEWIGSLPPQKIRQVIDGVKLLIEPRDVELEEARS
;
A
#
# COMPACT_ATOMS: atom_id res chain seq x y z
N MET A 1 5.45 16.72 -9.05
CA MET A 1 4.40 15.68 -9.02
C MET A 1 3.56 15.86 -7.78
N LYS A 2 2.27 15.93 -7.95
CA LYS A 2 1.35 16.07 -6.83
C LYS A 2 0.95 14.68 -6.31
N VAL A 3 1.14 14.45 -5.03
CA VAL A 3 0.84 13.18 -4.39
C VAL A 3 -0.32 13.36 -3.43
N ARG A 4 -1.31 12.46 -3.50
CA ARG A 4 -2.47 12.48 -2.60
C ARG A 4 -2.70 11.12 -1.99
N GLN A 5 -3.21 11.10 -0.77
CA GLN A 5 -3.63 9.86 -0.12
C GLN A 5 -4.64 9.13 -0.99
N GLY A 6 -4.43 7.84 -1.20
CA GLY A 6 -5.29 7.03 -2.06
C GLY A 6 -4.82 6.92 -3.51
N ASP A 7 -3.84 7.73 -3.92
CA ASP A 7 -3.24 7.58 -5.24
C ASP A 7 -2.46 6.28 -5.32
N ILE A 8 -2.54 5.64 -6.47
CA ILE A 8 -1.77 4.42 -6.77
C ILE A 8 -0.73 4.75 -7.81
N PHE A 9 0.52 4.43 -7.52
CA PHE A 9 1.66 4.66 -8.41
C PHE A 9 2.41 3.36 -8.65
N TRP A 10 3.02 3.25 -9.82
CA TRP A 10 4.13 2.33 -10.01
C TRP A 10 5.30 2.86 -9.19
N VAL A 11 5.86 2.01 -8.37
CA VAL A 11 7.03 2.33 -7.56
C VAL A 11 8.16 1.40 -7.96
N GLU A 12 9.31 1.99 -8.28
CA GLU A 12 10.51 1.23 -8.59
C GLU A 12 11.39 1.21 -7.35
N LEU A 13 11.52 0.02 -6.77
CA LEU A 13 12.41 -0.19 -5.65
C LEU A 13 13.79 -0.56 -6.19
N GLU A 14 14.82 -0.28 -5.40
CA GLU A 14 16.18 -0.59 -5.75
C GLU A 14 16.36 -2.06 -6.15
N ALA A 15 17.50 -2.34 -6.77
CA ALA A 15 17.82 -3.65 -7.30
C ALA A 15 17.44 -4.77 -6.35
N PRO A 16 16.84 -5.84 -6.87
CA PRO A 16 16.39 -6.97 -6.07
C PRO A 16 17.55 -7.61 -5.32
N ARG A 17 17.23 -8.18 -4.18
CA ARG A 17 18.20 -8.96 -3.43
C ARG A 17 18.28 -10.36 -4.04
N GLY A 18 19.50 -10.82 -4.31
CA GLY A 18 19.72 -12.13 -4.89
C GLY A 18 19.26 -12.22 -6.34
N SER A 19 18.55 -13.27 -6.68
CA SER A 19 18.14 -13.56 -8.05
C SER A 19 16.78 -13.01 -8.45
N GLU A 20 16.15 -12.22 -7.58
CA GLU A 20 14.84 -11.65 -7.88
C GLU A 20 14.96 -10.56 -8.96
N PRO A 21 14.01 -10.48 -9.91
CA PRO A 21 14.01 -9.41 -10.88
C PRO A 21 13.73 -8.07 -10.25
N GLY A 22 14.19 -7.01 -10.89
CA GLY A 22 13.95 -5.65 -10.44
C GLY A 22 12.46 -5.40 -10.20
N TYR A 23 12.17 -4.67 -9.12
CA TYR A 23 10.79 -4.50 -8.68
C TYR A 23 10.17 -3.22 -9.18
N ARG A 24 9.13 -3.40 -9.95
CA ARG A 24 8.20 -2.35 -10.29
C ARG A 24 6.81 -2.86 -9.91
N HIS A 25 6.27 -2.33 -8.81
CA HIS A 25 4.98 -2.77 -8.28
C HIS A 25 4.07 -1.60 -8.01
N PRO A 26 2.75 -1.79 -8.13
CA PRO A 26 1.79 -0.77 -7.70
C PRO A 26 1.82 -0.63 -6.19
N HIS A 27 1.75 0.61 -5.73
CA HIS A 27 1.64 0.94 -4.31
C HIS A 27 0.61 2.05 -4.15
N VAL A 28 -0.17 1.97 -3.09
CA VAL A 28 -1.13 3.02 -2.74
C VAL A 28 -0.52 3.93 -1.69
N VAL A 29 -0.69 5.23 -1.88
CA VAL A 29 -0.26 6.24 -0.90
C VAL A 29 -1.22 6.20 0.28
N ILE A 30 -0.67 5.92 1.47
CA ILE A 30 -1.44 5.91 2.71
C ILE A 30 -1.15 7.14 3.58
N GLN A 31 -0.08 7.86 3.27
CA GLN A 31 0.29 9.09 3.97
C GLN A 31 -0.76 10.16 3.74
N ASN A 32 -1.20 10.83 4.83
CA ASN A 32 -2.24 11.83 4.66
C ASN A 32 -1.72 13.10 3.97
N ASP A 33 -2.67 13.89 3.46
CA ASP A 33 -2.35 15.00 2.58
C ASP A 33 -1.69 16.19 3.29
N VAL A 34 -1.79 16.27 4.62
CA VAL A 34 -1.05 17.29 5.37
C VAL A 34 0.46 17.09 5.16
N PHE A 35 0.91 15.84 5.20
CA PHE A 35 2.32 15.52 4.92
C PHE A 35 2.63 15.57 3.44
N ASN A 36 1.73 15.07 2.59
CA ASN A 36 1.93 15.06 1.14
C ASN A 36 2.11 16.47 0.58
N ALA A 37 1.39 17.44 1.13
CA ALA A 37 1.47 18.84 0.73
C ALA A 37 2.67 19.59 1.33
N SER A 38 3.33 19.00 2.30
CA SER A 38 4.50 19.61 2.94
C SER A 38 5.76 19.40 2.09
N ARG A 39 6.88 19.91 2.58
CA ARG A 39 8.18 19.77 1.89
C ARG A 39 8.86 18.42 2.14
N ILE A 40 8.20 17.52 2.85
CA ILE A 40 8.77 16.19 3.10
C ILE A 40 9.05 15.47 1.78
N ASN A 41 10.22 14.89 1.66
CA ASN A 41 10.65 14.22 0.42
C ASN A 41 10.23 12.75 0.35
N THR A 42 9.67 12.23 1.43
CA THR A 42 9.29 10.84 1.54
C THR A 42 7.77 10.70 1.58
N VAL A 43 7.32 9.50 1.24
CA VAL A 43 5.90 9.17 1.27
C VAL A 43 5.72 7.73 1.75
N VAL A 44 4.74 7.53 2.65
CA VAL A 44 4.40 6.20 3.15
C VAL A 44 3.39 5.57 2.21
N VAL A 45 3.71 4.40 1.73
CA VAL A 45 2.90 3.65 0.78
C VAL A 45 2.67 2.22 1.25
N CYS A 46 1.75 1.54 0.59
CA CYS A 46 1.41 0.15 0.88
C CYS A 46 1.34 -0.63 -0.43
N ALA A 47 1.98 -1.79 -0.46
CA ALA A 47 2.08 -2.59 -1.69
C ALA A 47 0.74 -3.22 -2.08
N LEU A 48 0.49 -3.27 -3.38
CA LEU A 48 -0.58 -4.07 -3.95
C LEU A 48 0.01 -5.39 -4.48
N THR A 49 -0.77 -6.44 -4.40
CA THR A 49 -0.41 -7.74 -4.96
C THR A 49 -1.54 -8.22 -5.87
N SER A 50 -1.20 -8.97 -6.91
CA SER A 50 -2.19 -9.64 -7.75
C SER A 50 -2.58 -11.02 -7.21
N ASN A 51 -1.98 -11.45 -6.13
CA ASN A 51 -2.38 -12.70 -5.47
C ASN A 51 -3.66 -12.48 -4.66
N VAL A 52 -4.81 -12.75 -5.27
CA VAL A 52 -6.11 -12.49 -4.67
C VAL A 52 -6.41 -13.32 -3.42
N LYS A 53 -5.67 -14.39 -3.19
CA LYS A 53 -5.79 -15.18 -1.95
C LYS A 53 -5.44 -14.34 -0.73
N ARG A 54 -4.63 -13.31 -0.89
CA ARG A 54 -4.25 -12.40 0.19
C ARG A 54 -5.43 -11.56 0.70
N ALA A 55 -6.53 -11.50 -0.03
CA ALA A 55 -7.72 -10.79 0.43
C ALA A 55 -8.28 -11.34 1.75
N ALA A 56 -8.02 -12.61 2.05
CA ALA A 56 -8.45 -13.25 3.28
C ALA A 56 -7.65 -12.82 4.52
N SER A 57 -6.49 -12.20 4.35
CA SER A 57 -5.68 -11.75 5.48
C SER A 57 -6.31 -10.53 6.16
N PRO A 58 -6.18 -10.43 7.50
CA PRO A 58 -6.79 -9.32 8.24
C PRO A 58 -6.36 -7.96 7.71
N GLY A 59 -7.32 -7.06 7.56
CA GLY A 59 -7.07 -5.68 7.14
C GLY A 59 -6.80 -5.48 5.65
N ASN A 60 -6.55 -6.54 4.90
CA ASN A 60 -6.30 -6.44 3.47
C ASN A 60 -7.57 -6.03 2.72
N VAL A 61 -7.40 -5.28 1.63
CA VAL A 61 -8.53 -4.72 0.87
C VAL A 61 -8.47 -5.22 -0.57
N PHE A 62 -9.55 -5.86 -1.01
CA PHE A 62 -9.68 -6.32 -2.38
C PHE A 62 -10.08 -5.14 -3.29
N LEU A 63 -9.41 -5.06 -4.43
CA LEU A 63 -9.68 -4.08 -5.47
C LEU A 63 -9.94 -4.84 -6.77
N LYS A 64 -11.14 -4.68 -7.30
CA LYS A 64 -11.52 -5.35 -8.53
C LYS A 64 -10.83 -4.70 -9.72
N LYS A 65 -10.51 -5.51 -10.73
CA LYS A 65 -10.04 -5.01 -12.02
C LYS A 65 -10.92 -3.86 -12.50
N GLY A 66 -10.29 -2.77 -12.89
CA GLY A 66 -10.97 -1.54 -13.32
C GLY A 66 -11.07 -0.48 -12.24
N GLU A 67 -11.10 -0.85 -10.97
CA GLU A 67 -11.03 0.14 -9.89
C GLU A 67 -9.67 0.84 -9.94
N ALA A 68 -9.69 2.17 -9.82
CA ALA A 68 -8.48 2.99 -9.87
C ALA A 68 -7.58 2.65 -11.07
N ASN A 69 -8.19 2.32 -12.21
CA ASN A 69 -7.51 1.96 -13.45
C ASN A 69 -6.62 0.71 -13.36
N LEU A 70 -6.81 -0.12 -12.35
CA LEU A 70 -6.04 -1.36 -12.22
C LEU A 70 -6.40 -2.33 -13.35
N LYS A 71 -5.39 -2.95 -13.92
CA LYS A 71 -5.56 -3.90 -15.02
C LYS A 71 -5.87 -5.32 -14.58
N LYS A 72 -5.75 -5.59 -13.28
CA LYS A 72 -5.98 -6.90 -12.68
C LYS A 72 -6.67 -6.74 -11.35
N ASP A 73 -7.40 -7.78 -10.94
CA ASP A 73 -7.83 -7.91 -9.56
C ASP A 73 -6.60 -7.82 -8.67
N SER A 74 -6.68 -7.02 -7.63
CA SER A 74 -5.54 -6.73 -6.77
C SER A 74 -5.96 -6.71 -5.31
N VAL A 75 -4.99 -6.78 -4.43
CA VAL A 75 -5.21 -6.69 -2.99
C VAL A 75 -4.20 -5.71 -2.42
N VAL A 76 -4.69 -4.76 -1.62
CA VAL A 76 -3.80 -3.93 -0.82
C VAL A 76 -3.30 -4.80 0.33
N ASN A 77 -2.01 -5.08 0.33
CA ASN A 77 -1.40 -5.94 1.34
C ASN A 77 -0.92 -5.09 2.51
N ILE A 78 -1.78 -4.95 3.51
CA ILE A 78 -1.61 -4.02 4.62
C ILE A 78 -0.30 -4.24 5.39
N SER A 79 0.17 -5.46 5.48
CA SER A 79 1.42 -5.74 6.18
C SER A 79 2.67 -5.24 5.46
N GLN A 80 2.54 -4.83 4.20
CA GLN A 80 3.67 -4.31 3.41
C GLN A 80 3.62 -2.79 3.28
N VAL A 81 3.70 -2.13 4.42
CA VAL A 81 3.83 -0.67 4.51
C VAL A 81 5.31 -0.31 4.45
N LEU A 82 5.65 0.66 3.61
CA LEU A 82 7.02 1.13 3.51
C LEU A 82 7.07 2.61 3.19
N THR A 83 8.20 3.22 3.50
CA THR A 83 8.48 4.61 3.16
C THR A 83 9.41 4.64 1.97
N VAL A 84 9.04 5.41 0.96
CA VAL A 84 9.85 5.59 -0.24
C VAL A 84 10.09 7.09 -0.46
N ASN A 85 11.02 7.42 -1.34
CA ASN A 85 11.20 8.80 -1.77
C ASN A 85 10.10 9.15 -2.77
N LYS A 86 9.65 10.40 -2.78
CA LYS A 86 8.70 10.85 -3.79
C LYS A 86 9.21 10.61 -5.21
N THR A 87 10.54 10.66 -5.39
CA THR A 87 11.18 10.39 -6.68
C THR A 87 11.09 8.92 -7.10
N ASP A 88 10.76 8.01 -6.18
CA ASP A 88 10.57 6.59 -6.50
C ASP A 88 9.19 6.31 -7.10
N LEU A 89 8.28 7.29 -7.04
CA LEU A 89 6.96 7.20 -7.66
C LEU A 89 7.11 7.52 -9.14
N ILE A 90 7.05 6.49 -9.98
CA ILE A 90 7.39 6.68 -11.40
C ILE A 90 6.20 7.06 -12.26
N GLU A 91 5.06 6.45 -12.03
CA GLU A 91 3.91 6.63 -12.90
C GLU A 91 2.62 6.48 -12.10
N TRP A 92 1.75 7.45 -12.20
CA TRP A 92 0.42 7.40 -11.59
C TRP A 92 -0.46 6.41 -12.34
N ILE A 93 -1.17 5.56 -11.60
CA ILE A 93 -2.09 4.57 -12.16
C ILE A 93 -3.52 5.07 -12.03
N GLY A 94 -3.91 5.49 -10.84
CA GLY A 94 -5.26 5.91 -10.55
C GLY A 94 -5.39 6.30 -9.09
N SER A 95 -6.61 6.57 -8.67
CA SER A 95 -6.92 6.96 -7.28
C SER A 95 -8.08 6.16 -6.76
N LEU A 96 -7.98 5.74 -5.50
CA LEU A 96 -9.06 5.06 -4.82
C LEU A 96 -10.18 6.04 -4.45
N PRO A 97 -11.45 5.61 -4.51
CA PRO A 97 -12.54 6.42 -3.99
C PRO A 97 -12.46 6.51 -2.45
N PRO A 98 -13.10 7.54 -1.85
CA PRO A 98 -12.99 7.77 -0.41
C PRO A 98 -13.32 6.56 0.47
N GLN A 99 -14.32 5.77 0.10
CA GLN A 99 -14.68 4.58 0.89
C GLN A 99 -13.59 3.51 0.88
N LYS A 100 -12.87 3.36 -0.24
CA LYS A 100 -11.76 2.41 -0.32
C LYS A 100 -10.55 2.92 0.43
N ILE A 101 -10.28 4.22 0.36
CA ILE A 101 -9.24 4.85 1.18
C ILE A 101 -9.52 4.57 2.65
N ARG A 102 -10.78 4.74 3.09
CA ARG A 102 -11.16 4.48 4.47
C ARG A 102 -10.88 3.02 4.87
N GLN A 103 -11.22 2.08 4.00
CA GLN A 103 -10.95 0.66 4.25
C GLN A 103 -9.46 0.38 4.41
N VAL A 104 -8.64 0.98 3.55
CA VAL A 104 -7.18 0.82 3.61
C VAL A 104 -6.63 1.39 4.92
N ILE A 105 -7.06 2.60 5.28
CA ILE A 105 -6.61 3.23 6.52
C ILE A 105 -7.07 2.44 7.75
N ASP A 106 -8.28 1.92 7.74
CA ASP A 106 -8.77 1.05 8.81
C ASP A 106 -7.91 -0.22 8.92
N GLY A 107 -7.48 -0.77 7.80
CA GLY A 107 -6.57 -1.90 7.78
C GLY A 107 -5.20 -1.56 8.38
N VAL A 108 -4.67 -0.39 8.05
CA VAL A 108 -3.41 0.09 8.63
C VAL A 108 -3.55 0.30 10.14
N LYS A 109 -4.66 0.86 10.57
CA LYS A 109 -4.95 1.00 12.01
C LYS A 109 -4.98 -0.35 12.70
N LEU A 110 -5.64 -1.32 12.10
CA LEU A 110 -5.69 -2.67 12.64
C LEU A 110 -4.29 -3.27 12.78
N LEU A 111 -3.41 -3.00 11.83
CA LEU A 111 -2.04 -3.50 11.86
C LEU A 111 -1.23 -2.94 13.04
N ILE A 112 -1.39 -1.67 13.35
CA ILE A 112 -0.51 -0.97 14.30
C ILE A 112 -1.15 -0.69 15.66
N GLU A 113 -2.47 -0.76 15.77
CA GLU A 113 -3.17 -0.45 17.01
C GLU A 113 -2.93 -1.54 18.06
N PRO A 114 -2.49 -1.17 19.27
CA PRO A 114 -2.27 -2.16 20.32
C PRO A 114 -3.53 -2.95 20.66
N ARG A 115 -3.38 -4.24 20.82
CA ARG A 115 -4.47 -5.15 21.19
C ARG A 115 -3.96 -6.20 22.14
N ASP A 116 -4.82 -6.62 23.08
CA ASP A 116 -4.50 -7.73 23.95
C ASP A 116 -4.74 -9.04 23.19
N VAL A 117 -3.72 -9.90 23.17
CA VAL A 117 -3.80 -11.24 22.62
C VAL A 117 -3.17 -12.24 23.59
N GLU A 118 -3.48 -13.50 23.41
CA GLU A 118 -2.85 -14.61 24.13
C GLU A 118 -1.42 -14.77 23.63
N LEU A 119 -0.47 -14.19 24.35
CA LEU A 119 0.92 -14.13 23.91
C LEU A 119 1.59 -15.50 23.75
N GLU A 120 1.12 -16.50 24.50
CA GLU A 120 1.67 -17.86 24.39
C GLU A 120 1.51 -18.43 22.99
N GLU A 121 0.36 -18.23 22.38
CA GLU A 121 0.12 -18.64 21.01
C GLU A 121 0.94 -17.84 20.00
N ALA A 122 1.07 -16.55 20.26
CA ALA A 122 1.79 -15.65 19.38
C ALA A 122 3.29 -15.89 19.33
N ARG A 123 3.84 -16.58 20.35
CA ARG A 123 5.28 -16.86 20.46
C ARG A 123 5.68 -18.25 19.99
N SER A 124 4.74 -19.04 19.61
CA SER A 124 5.02 -20.39 19.15
C SER A 124 5.82 -20.43 17.85
#